data_e826f0078a2eb22d046c6f99ee549757
#
_entry.id   e826f0078a2eb22d046c6f99ee549757
#
_cell.length_a   1.000
_cell.length_b   1.000
_cell.length_c   1.000
_cell.angle_alpha   90.00
_cell.angle_beta   90.00
_cell.angle_gamma   90.00
#
_symmetry.space_group_name_H-M   'P 1'
#
loop_
_entity.id
_entity.type
_entity.pdbx_description
1 polymer ?
#
loop_
_entity_poly.entity_id
_entity_poly.type
_entity_poly.pdbx_seq_one_letter_code
_entity_poly.pdbx_strand_id
1 'polypeptide(L)'
;MADLEFIKKLVLPAQTKIVFLVMDGVGGLPMEEGGPTELEAARTPNLDELARRSSCGFTIPISPGITPGSGPGHLGIFGYDPCRFVIGRGVLEALGIDFDLQPQDVAARGNFCSVDDQGRVTDRRAGRISTDKCVELTTLLRKKVKVPGVDIFVEPVKEHRFVLVLRGEGLGGEVTESDPQQLGIAPLRIEPLASTSNPKASQRTAALANEFVDQAREALKHERPANMVLLRGLDKRPEIPTMQEAFGLRAAAIAVYPMYRGLAKLVGMDALSSGTTLSDEFDMLERAWPDYDFFYLHYKYTDSRGEDGDFQAKVSVIEEFDRFVPRALALKPDVLVVTGDHSTPALLRAHSWHPVPTMMYSRYCRCDDAQQYSERACSRGALGNIRAVDLIPLALANALRLAKFGA
;
A
#
# COMPACT_ATOMS: atom_id res chain seq x y z
N MET A 1 3.48 8.79 -22.84
CA MET A 1 2.85 8.40 -21.55
C MET A 1 1.79 9.44 -21.25
N ALA A 2 0.52 9.03 -21.10
CA ALA A 2 -0.52 9.99 -20.69
C ALA A 2 -0.24 10.39 -19.25
N ASP A 3 0.09 11.66 -19.02
CA ASP A 3 0.29 12.23 -17.71
C ASP A 3 -1.07 12.39 -17.00
N LEU A 4 -1.08 12.39 -15.69
CA LEU A 4 -2.27 12.59 -14.86
C LEU A 4 -3.04 13.87 -15.26
N GLU A 5 -2.31 14.97 -15.50
CA GLU A 5 -2.89 16.25 -15.98
C GLU A 5 -3.51 16.15 -17.38
N PHE A 6 -3.00 15.25 -18.21
CA PHE A 6 -3.57 14.97 -19.52
C PHE A 6 -4.89 14.20 -19.39
N ILE A 7 -4.92 13.13 -18.58
CA ILE A 7 -6.13 12.34 -18.33
C ILE A 7 -7.24 13.22 -17.74
N LYS A 8 -6.91 14.03 -16.74
CA LYS A 8 -7.84 14.96 -16.07
C LYS A 8 -8.62 15.84 -17.05
N LYS A 9 -7.97 16.29 -18.15
CA LYS A 9 -8.60 17.12 -19.19
C LYS A 9 -9.62 16.36 -20.04
N LEU A 10 -9.55 15.03 -20.05
CA LEU A 10 -10.43 14.17 -20.85
C LEU A 10 -11.58 13.58 -20.03
N VAL A 11 -11.57 13.72 -18.71
CA VAL A 11 -12.59 13.14 -17.83
C VAL A 11 -13.96 13.74 -18.13
N LEU A 12 -14.95 12.86 -18.28
CA LEU A 12 -16.36 13.20 -18.45
C LEU A 12 -17.17 12.70 -17.24
N PRO A 13 -18.17 13.46 -16.78
CA PRO A 13 -19.12 12.98 -15.79
C PRO A 13 -19.98 11.85 -16.35
N ALA A 14 -20.16 10.77 -15.59
CA ALA A 14 -21.05 9.68 -15.93
C ALA A 14 -21.61 9.02 -14.65
N GLN A 15 -22.70 8.25 -14.80
CA GLN A 15 -23.34 7.52 -13.70
C GLN A 15 -22.83 6.06 -13.60
N THR A 16 -21.79 5.72 -14.35
CA THR A 16 -21.21 4.39 -14.41
C THR A 16 -20.40 4.05 -13.18
N LYS A 17 -20.33 2.76 -12.85
CA LYS A 17 -19.68 2.21 -11.65
C LYS A 17 -18.48 1.35 -12.00
N ILE A 18 -17.38 1.58 -11.31
CA ILE A 18 -16.11 0.86 -11.48
C ILE A 18 -15.78 0.14 -10.17
N VAL A 19 -15.47 -1.15 -10.25
CA VAL A 19 -15.05 -1.95 -9.08
C VAL A 19 -13.68 -2.55 -9.33
N PHE A 20 -12.75 -2.35 -8.40
CA PHE A 20 -11.48 -3.06 -8.35
C PHE A 20 -11.50 -4.05 -7.19
N LEU A 21 -11.43 -5.33 -7.52
CA LEU A 21 -11.23 -6.44 -6.59
C LEU A 21 -9.74 -6.76 -6.56
N VAL A 22 -9.07 -6.43 -5.48
CA VAL A 22 -7.62 -6.55 -5.37
C VAL A 22 -7.27 -7.66 -4.39
N MET A 23 -6.73 -8.76 -4.93
CA MET A 23 -6.09 -9.82 -4.15
C MET A 23 -4.61 -9.46 -3.98
N ASP A 24 -4.24 -9.00 -2.80
CA ASP A 24 -2.87 -8.57 -2.46
C ASP A 24 -1.87 -9.68 -2.77
N GLY A 25 -0.84 -9.39 -3.55
CA GLY A 25 0.21 -10.35 -3.87
C GLY A 25 -0.25 -11.59 -4.65
N VAL A 26 -1.33 -11.50 -5.44
CA VAL A 26 -1.97 -12.67 -6.10
C VAL A 26 -1.04 -13.44 -7.00
N GLY A 27 -0.15 -12.79 -7.77
CA GLY A 27 0.75 -13.46 -8.69
C GLY A 27 1.65 -14.49 -7.99
N GLY A 28 1.82 -15.63 -8.62
CA GLY A 28 2.52 -16.78 -8.08
C GLY A 28 3.64 -17.31 -8.98
N LEU A 29 4.31 -18.36 -8.50
CA LEU A 29 5.29 -19.15 -9.25
C LEU A 29 5.10 -20.63 -8.95
N PRO A 30 5.40 -21.53 -9.91
CA PRO A 30 5.42 -22.95 -9.65
C PRO A 30 6.42 -23.32 -8.56
N MET A 31 6.05 -24.24 -7.66
CA MET A 31 6.99 -24.81 -6.68
C MET A 31 8.02 -25.71 -7.33
N GLU A 32 7.68 -26.32 -8.46
CA GLU A 32 8.55 -27.18 -9.28
C GLU A 32 8.50 -26.73 -10.74
N GLU A 33 9.57 -26.95 -11.48
CA GLU A 33 9.68 -26.56 -12.89
C GLU A 33 8.52 -27.16 -13.73
N GLY A 34 7.82 -26.30 -14.45
CA GLY A 34 6.68 -26.72 -15.29
C GLY A 34 5.37 -27.01 -14.54
N GLY A 35 5.38 -26.95 -13.20
CA GLY A 35 4.19 -27.08 -12.36
C GLY A 35 3.21 -25.92 -12.51
N PRO A 36 2.08 -25.93 -11.79
CA PRO A 36 1.14 -24.80 -11.71
C PRO A 36 1.64 -23.75 -10.71
N THR A 37 1.26 -22.49 -10.96
CA THR A 37 1.32 -21.44 -9.94
C THR A 37 0.21 -21.65 -8.90
N GLU A 38 0.19 -20.85 -7.82
CA GLU A 38 -0.88 -20.91 -6.83
C GLU A 38 -2.25 -20.57 -7.46
N LEU A 39 -2.29 -19.58 -8.35
CA LEU A 39 -3.52 -19.19 -9.06
C LEU A 39 -3.96 -20.29 -10.06
N GLU A 40 -3.04 -20.92 -10.75
CA GLU A 40 -3.31 -22.04 -11.66
C GLU A 40 -3.77 -23.32 -10.95
N ALA A 41 -3.29 -23.55 -9.72
CA ALA A 41 -3.68 -24.70 -8.89
C ALA A 41 -5.03 -24.49 -8.20
N ALA A 42 -5.46 -23.24 -8.00
CA ALA A 42 -6.70 -22.92 -7.32
C ALA A 42 -7.93 -23.26 -8.19
N ARG A 43 -8.97 -23.78 -7.56
CA ARG A 43 -10.26 -24.01 -8.20
C ARG A 43 -11.12 -22.76 -8.12
N THR A 44 -11.17 -22.00 -9.22
CA THR A 44 -11.77 -20.66 -9.28
C THR A 44 -12.86 -20.53 -10.36
N PRO A 45 -13.97 -21.30 -10.26
CA PRO A 45 -14.97 -21.36 -11.33
C PRO A 45 -15.63 -20.01 -11.63
N ASN A 46 -15.75 -19.10 -10.66
CA ASN A 46 -16.37 -17.79 -10.85
C ASN A 46 -15.41 -16.81 -11.52
N LEU A 47 -14.13 -16.80 -11.13
CA LEU A 47 -13.08 -16.02 -11.80
C LEU A 47 -12.84 -16.54 -13.23
N ASP A 48 -12.89 -17.85 -13.44
CA ASP A 48 -12.74 -18.47 -14.76
C ASP A 48 -13.90 -18.09 -15.69
N GLU A 49 -15.14 -18.12 -15.20
CA GLU A 49 -16.31 -17.67 -15.98
C GLU A 49 -16.23 -16.16 -16.29
N LEU A 50 -15.72 -15.35 -15.33
CA LEU A 50 -15.50 -13.94 -15.57
C LEU A 50 -14.38 -13.71 -16.61
N ALA A 51 -13.30 -14.50 -16.58
CA ALA A 51 -12.19 -14.40 -17.52
C ALA A 51 -12.65 -14.61 -18.96
N ARG A 52 -13.56 -15.58 -19.22
CA ARG A 52 -14.13 -15.83 -20.55
C ARG A 52 -14.86 -14.63 -21.16
N ARG A 53 -15.22 -13.65 -20.34
CA ARG A 53 -15.97 -12.43 -20.75
C ARG A 53 -15.15 -11.17 -20.56
N SER A 54 -13.85 -11.31 -20.29
CA SER A 54 -12.95 -10.21 -19.95
C SER A 54 -11.81 -10.08 -20.95
N SER A 55 -11.07 -8.99 -20.85
CA SER A 55 -9.71 -8.89 -21.40
C SER A 55 -8.74 -9.24 -20.29
N CYS A 56 -7.92 -10.28 -20.48
CA CYS A 56 -6.89 -10.72 -19.55
C CYS A 56 -5.52 -10.22 -19.97
N GLY A 57 -4.60 -10.08 -19.01
CA GLY A 57 -3.22 -9.68 -19.24
C GLY A 57 -2.46 -9.49 -17.94
N PHE A 58 -1.42 -8.69 -17.99
CA PHE A 58 -0.61 -8.39 -16.82
C PHE A 58 -0.50 -6.89 -16.56
N THR A 59 -0.42 -6.53 -15.28
CA THR A 59 0.06 -5.21 -14.88
C THR A 59 1.49 -5.27 -14.37
N ILE A 60 2.26 -4.24 -14.70
CA ILE A 60 3.62 -4.00 -14.19
C ILE A 60 3.52 -2.88 -13.16
N PRO A 61 3.68 -3.16 -11.85
CA PRO A 61 3.44 -2.18 -10.79
C PRO A 61 4.34 -0.96 -10.85
N ILE A 62 5.63 -1.14 -11.08
CA ILE A 62 6.64 -0.06 -11.13
C ILE A 62 7.27 0.00 -12.53
N SER A 63 8.16 -0.94 -12.81
CA SER A 63 8.89 -1.11 -14.06
C SER A 63 9.36 -2.56 -14.18
N PRO A 64 9.59 -3.08 -15.38
CA PRO A 64 10.10 -4.44 -15.55
C PRO A 64 11.34 -4.72 -14.71
N GLY A 65 11.32 -5.83 -13.95
CA GLY A 65 12.43 -6.26 -13.09
C GLY A 65 12.51 -5.56 -11.73
N ILE A 66 11.64 -4.59 -11.43
CA ILE A 66 11.61 -3.91 -10.13
C ILE A 66 10.56 -4.54 -9.22
N THR A 67 11.01 -5.07 -8.09
CA THR A 67 10.12 -5.61 -7.05
C THR A 67 9.41 -4.48 -6.33
N PRO A 68 8.07 -4.41 -6.37
CA PRO A 68 7.32 -3.38 -5.69
C PRO A 68 7.15 -3.68 -4.19
N GLY A 69 7.08 -2.63 -3.38
CA GLY A 69 6.41 -2.70 -2.08
C GLY A 69 4.91 -2.47 -2.24
N SER A 70 4.11 -2.80 -1.21
CA SER A 70 2.65 -2.65 -1.29
C SER A 70 2.20 -1.20 -1.52
N GLY A 71 2.87 -0.21 -0.89
CA GLY A 71 2.54 1.20 -1.12
C GLY A 71 2.66 1.63 -2.58
N PRO A 72 3.84 1.50 -3.20
CA PRO A 72 4.04 1.79 -4.62
C PRO A 72 3.15 0.98 -5.55
N GLY A 73 2.94 -0.32 -5.27
CA GLY A 73 2.05 -1.18 -6.06
C GLY A 73 0.61 -0.64 -6.09
N HIS A 74 0.07 -0.27 -4.91
CA HIS A 74 -1.27 0.32 -4.80
C HIS A 74 -1.37 1.68 -5.48
N LEU A 75 -0.37 2.56 -5.34
CA LEU A 75 -0.37 3.83 -6.07
C LEU A 75 -0.48 3.58 -7.58
N GLY A 76 0.24 2.58 -8.10
CA GLY A 76 0.15 2.17 -9.51
C GLY A 76 -1.28 1.82 -9.90
N ILE A 77 -1.93 0.89 -9.20
CA ILE A 77 -3.30 0.48 -9.54
C ILE A 77 -4.35 1.58 -9.31
N PHE A 78 -4.05 2.58 -8.46
CA PHE A 78 -4.88 3.78 -8.30
C PHE A 78 -4.64 4.85 -9.37
N GLY A 79 -3.76 4.59 -10.34
CA GLY A 79 -3.47 5.49 -11.46
C GLY A 79 -2.42 6.57 -11.17
N TYR A 80 -1.69 6.46 -10.07
CA TYR A 80 -0.62 7.39 -9.69
C TYR A 80 0.75 6.75 -9.92
N ASP A 81 1.64 7.48 -10.59
CA ASP A 81 2.99 6.99 -10.85
C ASP A 81 3.80 6.89 -9.55
N PRO A 82 4.15 5.68 -9.09
CA PRO A 82 4.89 5.50 -7.84
C PRO A 82 6.33 6.01 -7.88
N CYS A 83 6.89 6.27 -9.05
CA CYS A 83 8.19 6.91 -9.20
C CYS A 83 8.11 8.43 -9.03
N ARG A 84 6.94 9.02 -9.28
CA ARG A 84 6.67 10.44 -9.07
C ARG A 84 6.18 10.73 -7.67
N PHE A 85 5.28 9.89 -7.15
CA PHE A 85 4.66 10.03 -5.82
C PHE A 85 5.28 9.04 -4.84
N VAL A 86 6.45 9.37 -4.33
CA VAL A 86 7.13 8.55 -3.32
C VAL A 86 6.49 8.83 -1.96
N ILE A 87 6.15 7.77 -1.23
CA ILE A 87 5.56 7.86 0.11
C ILE A 87 6.53 7.29 1.11
N GLY A 88 6.95 8.10 2.07
CA GLY A 88 7.79 7.66 3.17
C GLY A 88 7.10 6.65 4.09
N ARG A 89 7.88 5.73 4.67
CA ARG A 89 7.36 4.69 5.56
C ARG A 89 6.64 5.26 6.79
N GLY A 90 7.10 6.41 7.29
CA GLY A 90 6.46 7.10 8.41
C GLY A 90 5.05 7.56 8.07
N VAL A 91 4.85 8.12 6.88
CA VAL A 91 3.54 8.53 6.38
C VAL A 91 2.59 7.33 6.28
N LEU A 92 3.06 6.22 5.70
CA LEU A 92 2.25 5.00 5.59
C LEU A 92 1.84 4.43 6.95
N GLU A 93 2.76 4.38 7.90
CA GLU A 93 2.48 3.89 9.26
C GLU A 93 1.50 4.83 10.00
N ALA A 94 1.66 6.15 9.87
CA ALA A 94 0.75 7.13 10.49
C ALA A 94 -0.67 7.01 9.93
N LEU A 95 -0.81 6.96 8.62
CA LEU A 95 -2.10 6.75 7.97
C LEU A 95 -2.69 5.37 8.32
N GLY A 96 -1.83 4.35 8.49
CA GLY A 96 -2.23 3.00 8.84
C GLY A 96 -2.87 2.86 10.23
N ILE A 97 -2.60 3.78 11.15
CA ILE A 97 -3.23 3.87 12.47
C ILE A 97 -4.32 4.94 12.54
N ASP A 98 -4.82 5.39 11.40
CA ASP A 98 -5.81 6.45 11.27
C ASP A 98 -5.37 7.81 11.88
N PHE A 99 -4.05 8.07 11.98
CA PHE A 99 -3.53 9.35 12.46
C PHE A 99 -3.88 10.46 11.47
N ASP A 100 -4.41 11.58 11.98
CA ASP A 100 -4.77 12.75 11.18
C ASP A 100 -3.52 13.57 10.83
N LEU A 101 -2.81 13.12 9.78
CA LEU A 101 -1.63 13.80 9.24
C LEU A 101 -1.99 15.10 8.54
N GLN A 102 -1.44 16.20 9.05
CA GLN A 102 -1.59 17.52 8.47
C GLN A 102 -0.49 17.81 7.42
N PRO A 103 -0.68 18.75 6.49
CA PRO A 103 0.32 19.08 5.46
C PRO A 103 1.69 19.51 6.00
N GLN A 104 1.74 20.11 7.21
CA GLN A 104 2.97 20.53 7.86
C GLN A 104 3.70 19.43 8.62
N ASP A 105 3.10 18.24 8.77
CA ASP A 105 3.66 17.15 9.55
C ASP A 105 4.80 16.44 8.80
N VAL A 106 5.80 16.01 9.57
CA VAL A 106 6.78 15.00 9.15
C VAL A 106 6.57 13.77 10.01
N ALA A 107 6.28 12.63 9.37
CA ALA A 107 6.08 11.36 10.03
C ALA A 107 7.27 10.44 9.85
N ALA A 108 7.60 9.69 10.89
CA ALA A 108 8.64 8.66 10.88
C ALA A 108 8.09 7.34 11.44
N ARG A 109 8.48 6.23 10.84
CA ARG A 109 8.34 4.93 11.48
C ARG A 109 9.41 4.78 12.53
N GLY A 110 9.02 4.63 13.79
CA GLY A 110 9.89 4.33 14.91
C GLY A 110 9.93 2.83 15.20
N ASN A 111 11.11 2.32 15.51
CA ASN A 111 11.30 0.99 16.09
C ASN A 111 11.97 1.13 17.46
N PHE A 112 11.41 0.51 18.49
CA PHE A 112 12.18 0.22 19.70
C PHE A 112 13.26 -0.79 19.35
N CYS A 113 14.47 -0.58 19.85
CA CYS A 113 15.62 -1.44 19.61
C CYS A 113 16.44 -1.63 20.89
N SER A 114 17.36 -2.59 20.84
CA SER A 114 18.32 -2.83 21.93
C SER A 114 19.69 -2.31 21.56
N VAL A 115 20.34 -1.62 22.49
CA VAL A 115 21.76 -1.24 22.37
C VAL A 115 22.56 -1.76 23.57
N ASP A 116 23.85 -2.05 23.31
CA ASP A 116 24.82 -2.39 24.35
C ASP A 116 25.29 -1.14 25.16
N ASP A 117 26.17 -1.35 26.12
CA ASP A 117 26.69 -0.28 26.97
C ASP A 117 27.59 0.73 26.20
N GLN A 118 28.02 0.36 24.98
CA GLN A 118 28.75 1.25 24.07
C GLN A 118 27.81 1.98 23.10
N GLY A 119 26.48 1.76 23.24
CA GLY A 119 25.46 2.38 22.39
C GLY A 119 25.30 1.75 21.00
N ARG A 120 25.86 0.55 20.77
CA ARG A 120 25.75 -0.15 19.47
C ARG A 120 24.51 -1.03 19.43
N VAL A 121 23.82 -1.05 18.31
CA VAL A 121 22.60 -1.82 18.10
C VAL A 121 22.90 -3.32 18.17
N THR A 122 22.27 -4.01 19.13
CA THR A 122 22.36 -5.47 19.31
C THR A 122 21.12 -6.19 18.78
N ASP A 123 19.96 -5.52 18.79
CA ASP A 123 18.72 -6.00 18.18
C ASP A 123 17.88 -4.81 17.68
N ARG A 124 17.61 -4.76 16.39
CA ARG A 124 16.84 -3.69 15.72
C ARG A 124 15.33 -3.75 16.00
N ARG A 125 14.87 -4.77 16.74
CA ARG A 125 13.46 -5.03 17.02
C ARG A 125 13.16 -5.23 18.51
N ALA A 126 14.14 -5.01 19.39
CA ALA A 126 14.01 -5.16 20.85
C ALA A 126 13.32 -6.48 21.25
N GLY A 127 13.75 -7.63 20.69
CA GLY A 127 13.16 -8.94 20.95
C GLY A 127 11.70 -9.07 20.51
N ARG A 128 11.17 -8.15 19.68
CA ARG A 128 9.76 -8.06 19.33
C ARG A 128 8.87 -7.98 20.58
N ILE A 129 9.12 -6.96 21.42
CA ILE A 129 8.29 -6.69 22.59
C ILE A 129 6.79 -6.74 22.25
N SER A 130 5.96 -7.07 23.22
CA SER A 130 4.49 -7.10 23.03
C SER A 130 3.94 -5.71 22.68
N THR A 131 2.79 -5.68 22.03
CA THR A 131 2.10 -4.43 21.73
C THR A 131 1.75 -3.65 22.99
N ASP A 132 1.39 -4.32 24.10
CA ASP A 132 1.13 -3.66 25.38
C ASP A 132 2.38 -2.97 25.93
N LYS A 133 3.57 -3.61 25.82
CA LYS A 133 4.83 -2.95 26.19
C LYS A 133 5.15 -1.77 25.27
N CYS A 134 4.83 -1.86 24.00
CA CYS A 134 4.94 -0.73 23.07
C CYS A 134 4.06 0.46 23.52
N VAL A 135 2.81 0.21 23.91
CA VAL A 135 1.89 1.24 24.45
C VAL A 135 2.46 1.88 25.72
N GLU A 136 3.01 1.08 26.63
CA GLU A 136 3.66 1.59 27.84
C GLU A 136 4.85 2.52 27.50
N LEU A 137 5.74 2.08 26.61
CA LEU A 137 6.94 2.83 26.24
C LEU A 137 6.62 4.11 25.44
N THR A 138 5.65 4.07 24.54
CA THR A 138 5.19 5.27 23.82
C THR A 138 4.57 6.28 24.79
N THR A 139 3.83 5.82 25.80
CA THR A 139 3.30 6.67 26.87
C THR A 139 4.41 7.31 27.70
N LEU A 140 5.47 6.54 28.02
CA LEU A 140 6.66 7.05 28.68
C LEU A 140 7.36 8.15 27.87
N LEU A 141 7.53 7.91 26.55
CA LEU A 141 8.14 8.91 25.66
C LEU A 141 7.32 10.18 25.58
N ARG A 142 5.98 10.11 25.39
CA ARG A 142 5.10 11.29 25.39
C ARG A 142 5.23 12.14 26.66
N LYS A 143 5.45 11.49 27.81
CA LYS A 143 5.59 12.17 29.10
C LYS A 143 6.96 12.83 29.27
N LYS A 144 8.03 12.14 28.86
CA LYS A 144 9.41 12.55 29.17
C LYS A 144 10.10 13.35 28.06
N VAL A 145 9.76 13.10 26.80
CA VAL A 145 10.41 13.77 25.66
C VAL A 145 9.69 15.08 25.36
N LYS A 146 10.45 16.17 25.24
CA LYS A 146 9.95 17.50 24.87
C LYS A 146 10.91 18.13 23.87
N VAL A 147 10.44 18.27 22.62
CA VAL A 147 11.24 18.88 21.56
C VAL A 147 10.75 20.31 21.33
N PRO A 148 11.53 21.34 21.70
CA PRO A 148 11.08 22.73 21.56
C PRO A 148 10.81 23.11 20.10
N GLY A 149 9.75 23.89 19.88
CA GLY A 149 9.42 24.46 18.57
C GLY A 149 8.64 23.57 17.61
N VAL A 150 8.17 22.40 18.09
CA VAL A 150 7.24 21.50 17.39
C VAL A 150 6.36 20.76 18.40
N ASP A 151 5.17 20.35 17.96
CA ASP A 151 4.39 19.35 18.68
C ASP A 151 4.85 17.96 18.25
N ILE A 152 5.03 17.05 19.22
CA ILE A 152 5.41 15.67 18.96
C ILE A 152 4.27 14.73 19.32
N PHE A 153 4.00 13.76 18.42
CA PHE A 153 3.07 12.67 18.66
C PHE A 153 3.84 11.36 18.54
N VAL A 154 3.67 10.48 19.51
CA VAL A 154 4.33 9.18 19.56
C VAL A 154 3.24 8.13 19.75
N GLU A 155 2.86 7.43 18.67
CA GLU A 155 1.72 6.52 18.68
C GLU A 155 2.16 5.07 18.49
N PRO A 156 1.66 4.13 19.32
CA PRO A 156 1.98 2.72 19.16
C PRO A 156 1.36 2.17 17.88
N VAL A 157 2.07 1.22 17.23
CA VAL A 157 1.53 0.49 16.06
C VAL A 157 1.32 -0.97 16.41
N LYS A 158 2.38 -1.75 16.46
CA LYS A 158 2.35 -3.18 16.79
C LYS A 158 3.73 -3.66 17.21
N GLU A 159 3.81 -4.49 18.24
CA GLU A 159 5.08 -5.03 18.76
C GLU A 159 6.06 -3.88 19.06
N HIS A 160 7.26 -3.91 18.50
CA HIS A 160 8.33 -2.92 18.67
C HIS A 160 8.15 -1.65 17.82
N ARG A 161 7.04 -1.49 17.09
CA ARG A 161 6.81 -0.39 16.14
C ARG A 161 5.95 0.72 16.71
N PHE A 162 6.35 1.96 16.47
CA PHE A 162 5.58 3.15 16.75
C PHE A 162 5.68 4.16 15.59
N VAL A 163 4.84 5.16 15.61
CA VAL A 163 4.91 6.34 14.73
C VAL A 163 5.39 7.52 15.55
N LEU A 164 6.35 8.27 15.02
CA LEU A 164 6.67 9.62 15.47
C LEU A 164 6.11 10.61 14.44
N VAL A 165 5.34 11.60 14.88
CA VAL A 165 4.97 12.76 14.04
C VAL A 165 5.52 14.02 14.68
N LEU A 166 6.24 14.80 13.89
CA LEU A 166 6.68 16.15 14.21
C LEU A 166 5.73 17.10 13.49
N ARG A 167 4.98 17.91 14.22
CA ARG A 167 4.05 18.91 13.70
C ARG A 167 4.57 20.31 13.95
N GLY A 168 4.84 21.03 12.88
CA GLY A 168 5.34 22.41 12.95
C GLY A 168 5.63 22.99 11.57
N GLU A 169 5.72 24.29 11.51
CA GLU A 169 6.05 24.96 10.25
C GLU A 169 7.54 24.81 9.89
N GLY A 170 7.83 24.89 8.60
CA GLY A 170 9.19 24.89 8.08
C GLY A 170 9.92 23.53 8.21
N LEU A 171 9.19 22.43 8.33
CA LEU A 171 9.75 21.07 8.31
C LEU A 171 9.88 20.54 6.88
N GLY A 172 10.95 19.77 6.60
CA GLY A 172 11.21 19.07 5.33
C GLY A 172 11.33 17.56 5.53
N GLY A 173 10.86 16.78 4.55
CA GLY A 173 10.91 15.31 4.61
C GLY A 173 12.23 14.70 4.09
N GLU A 174 13.04 15.47 3.36
CA GLU A 174 14.22 14.97 2.65
C GLU A 174 15.43 14.84 3.60
N VAL A 175 15.37 13.87 4.52
CA VAL A 175 16.41 13.58 5.53
C VAL A 175 16.77 12.10 5.54
N THR A 176 17.95 11.78 6.09
CA THR A 176 18.41 10.39 6.27
C THR A 176 17.68 9.69 7.42
N GLU A 177 17.96 8.42 7.63
CA GLU A 177 17.41 7.59 8.71
C GLU A 177 18.42 7.45 9.87
N SER A 178 17.93 7.19 11.09
CA SER A 178 18.83 6.84 12.20
C SER A 178 19.15 5.34 12.29
N ASP A 179 18.40 4.49 11.57
CA ASP A 179 18.63 3.05 11.54
C ASP A 179 19.83 2.68 10.66
N PRO A 180 20.96 2.18 11.21
CA PRO A 180 22.12 1.76 10.42
C PRO A 180 21.85 0.52 9.56
N GLN A 181 20.72 -0.13 9.76
CA GLN A 181 20.31 -1.38 9.12
C GLN A 181 21.27 -2.57 9.34
N GLN A 182 22.19 -2.43 10.26
CA GLN A 182 23.20 -3.41 10.66
C GLN A 182 23.30 -3.49 12.18
N LEU A 183 23.74 -4.62 12.70
CA LEU A 183 24.07 -4.80 14.11
C LEU A 183 25.52 -4.39 14.39
N GLY A 184 25.84 -4.06 15.64
CA GLY A 184 27.17 -3.69 16.08
C GLY A 184 27.57 -2.23 15.77
N ILE A 185 26.68 -1.44 15.16
CA ILE A 185 26.86 -0.04 14.82
C ILE A 185 25.93 0.81 15.68
N ALA A 186 26.37 1.99 16.10
CA ALA A 186 25.51 2.94 16.80
C ALA A 186 24.42 3.50 15.86
N PRO A 187 23.25 3.91 16.38
CA PRO A 187 22.30 4.68 15.60
C PRO A 187 22.95 5.87 14.91
N LEU A 188 22.61 6.08 13.64
CA LEU A 188 23.17 7.17 12.83
C LEU A 188 22.54 8.51 13.22
N ARG A 189 23.28 9.60 13.00
CA ARG A 189 22.69 10.95 13.05
C ARG A 189 21.85 11.17 11.80
N ILE A 190 20.68 11.77 11.98
CA ILE A 190 19.81 12.17 10.89
C ILE A 190 20.35 13.47 10.30
N GLU A 191 20.51 13.51 8.99
CA GLU A 191 21.06 14.64 8.24
C GLU A 191 20.17 14.95 7.03
N PRO A 192 20.18 16.18 6.49
CA PRO A 192 19.55 16.47 5.20
C PRO A 192 20.12 15.55 4.10
N LEU A 193 19.26 15.10 3.20
CA LEU A 193 19.74 14.41 1.99
C LEU A 193 20.53 15.40 1.12
N ALA A 194 21.60 14.91 0.47
CA ALA A 194 22.39 15.73 -0.46
C ALA A 194 21.56 16.28 -1.63
N SER A 195 20.48 15.58 -1.98
CA SER A 195 19.55 15.96 -3.07
C SER A 195 18.40 16.84 -2.61
N THR A 196 18.39 17.30 -1.35
CA THR A 196 17.23 18.05 -0.82
C THR A 196 16.93 19.32 -1.59
N SER A 197 15.68 19.51 -1.92
CA SER A 197 15.14 20.71 -2.57
C SER A 197 15.01 21.90 -1.60
N ASN A 198 14.92 21.61 -0.30
CA ASN A 198 14.83 22.64 0.77
C ASN A 198 15.78 22.33 1.94
N PRO A 199 17.07 22.68 1.81
CA PRO A 199 18.10 22.39 2.82
C PRO A 199 17.77 22.94 4.22
N LYS A 200 17.16 24.13 4.32
CA LYS A 200 16.81 24.74 5.62
C LYS A 200 15.72 23.94 6.35
N ALA A 201 14.69 23.53 5.62
CA ALA A 201 13.59 22.74 6.20
C ALA A 201 14.08 21.35 6.60
N SER A 202 14.90 20.69 5.77
CA SER A 202 15.48 19.38 6.07
C SER A 202 16.46 19.46 7.23
N GLN A 203 17.28 20.51 7.34
CA GLN A 203 18.17 20.75 8.48
C GLN A 203 17.38 20.91 9.78
N ARG A 204 16.26 21.65 9.75
CA ARG A 204 15.38 21.81 10.92
C ARG A 204 14.79 20.47 11.35
N THR A 205 14.25 19.68 10.43
CA THR A 205 13.71 18.34 10.74
C THR A 205 14.77 17.42 11.29
N ALA A 206 15.96 17.37 10.69
CA ALA A 206 17.07 16.56 11.16
C ALA A 206 17.47 16.91 12.60
N ALA A 207 17.57 18.20 12.92
CA ALA A 207 17.90 18.66 14.27
C ALA A 207 16.85 18.21 15.31
N LEU A 208 15.56 18.40 15.00
CA LEU A 208 14.45 18.04 15.90
C LEU A 208 14.29 16.54 16.07
N ALA A 209 14.47 15.76 14.98
CA ALA A 209 14.44 14.30 15.04
C ALA A 209 15.62 13.73 15.85
N ASN A 210 16.80 14.31 15.72
CA ASN A 210 17.95 13.95 16.54
C ASN A 210 17.73 14.29 18.00
N GLU A 211 17.15 15.44 18.31
CA GLU A 211 16.78 15.84 19.69
C GLU A 211 15.80 14.84 20.31
N PHE A 212 14.79 14.43 19.52
CA PHE A 212 13.87 13.36 19.95
C PHE A 212 14.60 12.06 20.26
N VAL A 213 15.52 11.60 19.39
CA VAL A 213 16.28 10.35 19.56
C VAL A 213 17.16 10.42 20.81
N ASP A 214 17.84 11.55 21.03
CA ASP A 214 18.72 11.76 22.19
C ASP A 214 17.92 11.73 23.52
N GLN A 215 16.77 12.43 23.59
CA GLN A 215 15.90 12.41 24.77
C GLN A 215 15.22 11.04 24.95
N ALA A 216 14.82 10.36 23.87
CA ALA A 216 14.26 9.00 23.94
C ALA A 216 15.27 8.00 24.52
N ARG A 217 16.55 8.10 24.14
CA ARG A 217 17.64 7.30 24.71
C ARG A 217 17.72 7.47 26.24
N GLU A 218 17.70 8.70 26.74
CA GLU A 218 17.72 8.94 28.20
C GLU A 218 16.45 8.42 28.89
N ALA A 219 15.29 8.58 28.27
CA ALA A 219 14.03 8.11 28.82
C ALA A 219 13.96 6.58 28.92
N LEU A 220 14.58 5.88 27.96
CA LEU A 220 14.52 4.43 27.81
C LEU A 220 15.73 3.67 28.38
N LYS A 221 16.75 4.33 28.91
CA LYS A 221 18.04 3.70 29.30
C LYS A 221 17.92 2.49 30.22
N HIS A 222 16.84 2.40 31.00
CA HIS A 222 16.57 1.29 31.92
C HIS A 222 15.53 0.31 31.42
N GLU A 223 14.94 0.53 30.21
CA GLU A 223 13.87 -0.27 29.63
C GLU A 223 14.45 -1.39 28.77
N ARG A 224 14.83 -2.51 29.39
CA ARG A 224 15.31 -3.69 28.63
C ARG A 224 14.14 -4.57 28.17
N PRO A 225 14.18 -5.11 26.94
CA PRO A 225 15.24 -4.98 25.92
C PRO A 225 15.12 -3.72 25.04
N ALA A 226 14.14 -2.85 25.24
CA ALA A 226 13.79 -1.71 24.38
C ALA A 226 14.39 -0.40 24.89
N ASN A 227 15.73 -0.33 24.99
CA ASN A 227 16.45 0.78 25.62
C ASN A 227 16.91 1.87 24.64
N MET A 228 16.44 1.82 23.38
CA MET A 228 16.76 2.80 22.34
C MET A 228 15.67 2.82 21.26
N VAL A 229 15.69 3.83 20.41
CA VAL A 229 14.81 3.95 19.24
C VAL A 229 15.60 4.15 17.95
N LEU A 230 15.02 3.66 16.83
CA LEU A 230 15.49 3.89 15.48
C LEU A 230 14.37 4.51 14.67
N LEU A 231 14.65 5.58 13.92
CA LEU A 231 13.69 6.27 13.05
C LEU A 231 13.98 5.96 11.58
N ARG A 232 12.92 5.67 10.82
CA ARG A 232 13.00 5.33 9.40
C ARG A 232 11.91 6.02 8.59
N GLY A 233 12.25 6.33 7.32
CA GLY A 233 11.31 6.88 6.35
C GLY A 233 10.63 8.15 6.84
N LEU A 234 11.45 9.07 7.39
CA LEU A 234 10.99 10.41 7.76
C LEU A 234 10.55 11.13 6.49
N ASP A 235 9.29 11.49 6.40
CA ASP A 235 8.77 12.17 5.22
C ASP A 235 7.52 13.00 5.55
N LYS A 236 7.21 13.93 4.66
CA LYS A 236 5.94 14.67 4.65
C LYS A 236 4.88 13.88 3.90
N ARG A 237 3.62 14.14 4.21
CA ARG A 237 2.52 13.69 3.35
C ARG A 237 2.74 14.26 1.95
N PRO A 238 2.88 13.43 0.90
CA PRO A 238 3.05 13.93 -0.45
C PRO A 238 1.76 14.64 -0.93
N GLU A 239 1.92 15.69 -1.71
CA GLU A 239 0.81 16.35 -2.39
C GLU A 239 0.40 15.50 -3.60
N ILE A 240 -0.62 14.68 -3.41
CA ILE A 240 -1.20 13.82 -4.45
C ILE A 240 -2.62 14.32 -4.71
N PRO A 241 -2.99 14.60 -5.98
CA PRO A 241 -4.37 14.91 -6.32
C PRO A 241 -5.31 13.78 -5.91
N THR A 242 -6.48 14.11 -5.39
CA THR A 242 -7.48 13.10 -5.03
C THR A 242 -8.05 12.39 -6.26
N MET A 243 -8.66 11.21 -6.08
CA MET A 243 -9.38 10.50 -7.14
C MET A 243 -10.47 11.36 -7.78
N GLN A 244 -11.10 12.23 -6.98
CA GLN A 244 -12.10 13.19 -7.47
C GLN A 244 -11.46 14.27 -8.35
N GLU A 245 -10.32 14.82 -7.95
CA GLU A 245 -9.62 15.86 -8.70
C GLU A 245 -8.96 15.35 -9.97
N ALA A 246 -8.40 14.13 -9.92
CA ALA A 246 -7.66 13.52 -11.01
C ALA A 246 -8.57 12.84 -12.04
N PHE A 247 -9.60 12.14 -11.56
CA PHE A 247 -10.39 11.20 -12.37
C PHE A 247 -11.90 11.45 -12.32
N GLY A 248 -12.37 12.42 -11.54
CA GLY A 248 -13.79 12.72 -11.36
C GLY A 248 -14.57 11.60 -10.68
N LEU A 249 -13.92 10.80 -9.83
CA LEU A 249 -14.50 9.62 -9.18
C LEU A 249 -14.75 9.89 -7.69
N ARG A 250 -15.99 9.71 -7.24
CA ARG A 250 -16.31 9.54 -5.82
C ARG A 250 -15.90 8.12 -5.45
N ALA A 251 -14.81 7.98 -4.72
CA ALA A 251 -14.14 6.71 -4.51
C ALA A 251 -14.27 6.22 -3.07
N ALA A 252 -14.62 4.94 -2.91
CA ALA A 252 -14.65 4.23 -1.64
C ALA A 252 -13.58 3.14 -1.59
N ALA A 253 -12.95 2.99 -0.44
CA ALA A 253 -12.04 1.90 -0.14
C ALA A 253 -12.63 1.00 0.95
N ILE A 254 -12.64 -0.29 0.67
CA ILE A 254 -13.08 -1.34 1.58
C ILE A 254 -11.87 -2.23 1.82
N ALA A 255 -11.23 -2.06 2.98
CA ALA A 255 -10.03 -2.77 3.36
C ALA A 255 -9.99 -2.94 4.88
N VAL A 256 -9.69 -4.15 5.33
CA VAL A 256 -9.54 -4.45 6.77
C VAL A 256 -8.20 -3.96 7.29
N TYR A 257 -7.16 -4.06 6.47
CA TYR A 257 -5.79 -3.79 6.93
C TYR A 257 -5.50 -2.28 6.96
N PRO A 258 -5.03 -1.71 8.10
CA PRO A 258 -4.90 -0.26 8.29
C PRO A 258 -4.05 0.45 7.23
N MET A 259 -2.93 -0.14 6.79
CA MET A 259 -2.04 0.46 5.80
C MET A 259 -2.75 0.77 4.47
N TYR A 260 -3.62 -0.14 3.99
CA TYR A 260 -4.33 0.06 2.72
C TYR A 260 -5.45 1.08 2.84
N ARG A 261 -6.08 1.17 4.01
CA ARG A 261 -7.01 2.26 4.35
C ARG A 261 -6.30 3.62 4.32
N GLY A 262 -5.08 3.68 4.89
CA GLY A 262 -4.24 4.87 4.86
C GLY A 262 -3.85 5.29 3.44
N LEU A 263 -3.43 4.34 2.60
CA LEU A 263 -3.12 4.59 1.19
C LEU A 263 -4.33 5.12 0.42
N ALA A 264 -5.50 4.52 0.63
CA ALA A 264 -6.74 4.97 0.00
C ALA A 264 -7.10 6.40 0.43
N LYS A 265 -7.01 6.73 1.73
CA LYS A 265 -7.22 8.10 2.24
C LYS A 265 -6.24 9.11 1.64
N LEU A 266 -4.99 8.69 1.38
CA LEU A 266 -3.97 9.56 0.79
C LEU A 266 -4.38 10.08 -0.60
N VAL A 267 -5.06 9.26 -1.37
CA VAL A 267 -5.60 9.62 -2.70
C VAL A 267 -7.07 10.05 -2.66
N GLY A 268 -7.59 10.38 -1.47
CA GLY A 268 -8.93 10.97 -1.29
C GLY A 268 -10.08 9.99 -1.43
N MET A 269 -9.85 8.68 -1.20
CA MET A 269 -10.96 7.72 -1.06
C MET A 269 -11.53 7.75 0.35
N ASP A 270 -12.83 7.55 0.49
CA ASP A 270 -13.46 7.30 1.77
C ASP A 270 -13.17 5.86 2.23
N ALA A 271 -12.38 5.70 3.30
CA ALA A 271 -12.05 4.40 3.87
C ALA A 271 -13.22 3.91 4.74
N LEU A 272 -14.09 3.09 4.16
CA LEU A 272 -15.29 2.56 4.81
C LEU A 272 -14.93 1.51 5.87
N SER A 273 -15.59 1.58 7.01
CA SER A 273 -15.46 0.54 8.04
C SER A 273 -16.30 -0.67 7.67
N SER A 274 -15.63 -1.76 7.31
CA SER A 274 -16.22 -3.10 7.24
C SER A 274 -15.95 -3.85 8.55
N GLY A 275 -16.47 -5.07 8.69
CA GLY A 275 -15.99 -6.01 9.71
C GLY A 275 -14.60 -6.53 9.39
N THR A 276 -14.27 -7.74 9.83
CA THR A 276 -12.93 -8.33 9.70
C THR A 276 -12.87 -9.50 8.70
N THR A 277 -14.02 -9.91 8.17
CA THR A 277 -14.13 -11.02 7.22
C THR A 277 -14.34 -10.53 5.80
N LEU A 278 -14.01 -11.36 4.83
CA LEU A 278 -14.28 -11.09 3.41
C LEU A 278 -15.79 -10.88 3.16
N SER A 279 -16.66 -11.61 3.87
CA SER A 279 -18.11 -11.39 3.79
C SER A 279 -18.50 -9.97 4.21
N ASP A 280 -17.90 -9.46 5.29
CA ASP A 280 -18.18 -8.10 5.77
C ASP A 280 -17.73 -7.03 4.75
N GLU A 281 -16.63 -7.30 4.04
CA GLU A 281 -16.15 -6.39 2.99
C GLU A 281 -17.15 -6.33 1.81
N PHE A 282 -17.68 -7.47 1.38
CA PHE A 282 -18.72 -7.51 0.35
C PHE A 282 -20.06 -6.94 0.84
N ASP A 283 -20.46 -7.15 2.11
CA ASP A 283 -21.62 -6.50 2.69
C ASP A 283 -21.49 -4.97 2.67
N MET A 284 -20.28 -4.47 2.91
CA MET A 284 -20.00 -3.03 2.81
C MET A 284 -20.05 -2.53 1.37
N LEU A 285 -19.53 -3.28 0.40
CA LEU A 285 -19.62 -2.95 -1.02
C LEU A 285 -21.09 -2.81 -1.45
N GLU A 286 -21.94 -3.76 -1.07
CA GLU A 286 -23.37 -3.75 -1.39
C GLU A 286 -24.09 -2.55 -0.75
N ARG A 287 -23.82 -2.25 0.53
CA ARG A 287 -24.40 -1.11 1.24
C ARG A 287 -24.01 0.23 0.67
N ALA A 288 -22.72 0.39 0.33
CA ALA A 288 -22.17 1.65 -0.17
C ALA A 288 -22.43 1.86 -1.68
N TRP A 289 -22.98 0.87 -2.37
CA TRP A 289 -23.16 0.88 -3.83
C TRP A 289 -23.82 2.15 -4.38
N PRO A 290 -24.88 2.73 -3.79
CA PRO A 290 -25.53 3.92 -4.32
C PRO A 290 -24.65 5.18 -4.30
N ASP A 291 -23.72 5.29 -3.35
CA ASP A 291 -23.09 6.55 -2.96
C ASP A 291 -21.81 6.87 -3.72
N TYR A 292 -21.15 5.86 -4.31
CA TYR A 292 -19.82 6.01 -4.93
C TYR A 292 -19.81 5.58 -6.38
N ASP A 293 -18.80 6.06 -7.12
CA ASP A 293 -18.57 5.76 -8.54
C ASP A 293 -17.46 4.71 -8.73
N PHE A 294 -16.54 4.66 -7.75
CA PHE A 294 -15.39 3.76 -7.74
C PHE A 294 -15.29 3.03 -6.40
N PHE A 295 -15.05 1.74 -6.46
CA PHE A 295 -14.86 0.89 -5.30
C PHE A 295 -13.52 0.14 -5.41
N TYR A 296 -12.70 0.26 -4.38
CA TYR A 296 -11.52 -0.56 -4.15
C TYR A 296 -11.82 -1.51 -2.99
N LEU A 297 -11.88 -2.81 -3.27
CA LEU A 297 -12.03 -3.87 -2.28
C LEU A 297 -10.72 -4.65 -2.20
N HIS A 298 -10.16 -4.79 -1.01
CA HIS A 298 -8.82 -5.32 -0.81
C HIS A 298 -8.79 -6.55 0.07
N TYR A 299 -8.28 -7.66 -0.46
CA TYR A 299 -8.12 -8.93 0.23
C TYR A 299 -6.65 -9.25 0.50
N LYS A 300 -6.25 -9.23 1.79
CA LYS A 300 -4.83 -9.32 2.22
C LYS A 300 -4.24 -10.73 2.20
N TYR A 301 -5.06 -11.75 2.39
CA TYR A 301 -4.54 -13.07 2.79
C TYR A 301 -3.72 -13.78 1.71
N THR A 302 -3.89 -13.49 0.44
CA THR A 302 -3.10 -14.04 -0.66
C THR A 302 -1.62 -13.69 -0.54
N ASP A 303 -1.31 -12.45 -0.18
CA ASP A 303 0.05 -12.02 0.11
C ASP A 303 0.61 -12.67 1.38
N SER A 304 -0.15 -12.65 2.46
CA SER A 304 0.30 -13.21 3.74
C SER A 304 0.72 -14.68 3.60
N ARG A 305 -0.07 -15.49 2.87
CA ARG A 305 0.24 -16.90 2.64
C ARG A 305 1.44 -17.10 1.69
N GLY A 306 1.61 -16.20 0.72
CA GLY A 306 2.81 -16.14 -0.12
C GLY A 306 4.07 -15.85 0.69
N GLU A 307 4.04 -14.84 1.58
CA GLU A 307 5.15 -14.52 2.49
C GLU A 307 5.46 -15.65 3.48
N ASP A 308 4.45 -16.38 3.97
CA ASP A 308 4.62 -17.57 4.81
C ASP A 308 5.30 -18.72 4.03
N GLY A 309 5.26 -18.69 2.71
CA GLY A 309 5.76 -19.77 1.84
C GLY A 309 4.82 -20.98 1.79
N ASP A 310 3.55 -20.78 2.14
CA ASP A 310 2.54 -21.84 2.18
C ASP A 310 1.70 -21.81 0.90
N PHE A 311 2.17 -22.56 -0.11
CA PHE A 311 1.51 -22.68 -1.40
C PHE A 311 0.04 -23.13 -1.28
N GLN A 312 -0.22 -24.16 -0.47
CA GLN A 312 -1.57 -24.72 -0.36
C GLN A 312 -2.52 -23.76 0.39
N ALA A 313 -2.03 -23.06 1.40
CA ALA A 313 -2.81 -22.05 2.08
C ALA A 313 -3.11 -20.86 1.14
N LYS A 314 -2.17 -20.45 0.27
CA LYS A 314 -2.42 -19.41 -0.74
C LYS A 314 -3.47 -19.85 -1.74
N VAL A 315 -3.41 -21.08 -2.26
CA VAL A 315 -4.46 -21.68 -3.10
C VAL A 315 -5.82 -21.60 -2.39
N SER A 316 -5.90 -22.01 -1.13
CA SER A 316 -7.16 -22.05 -0.38
C SER A 316 -7.80 -20.64 -0.21
N VAL A 317 -7.00 -19.60 0.03
CA VAL A 317 -7.55 -18.22 0.17
C VAL A 317 -7.92 -17.61 -1.18
N ILE A 318 -7.29 -18.01 -2.29
CA ILE A 318 -7.73 -17.65 -3.65
C ILE A 318 -9.11 -18.28 -3.93
N GLU A 319 -9.29 -19.56 -3.59
CA GLU A 319 -10.57 -20.26 -3.70
C GLU A 319 -11.65 -19.66 -2.79
N GLU A 320 -11.27 -19.19 -1.60
CA GLU A 320 -12.19 -18.44 -0.74
C GLU A 320 -12.68 -17.17 -1.43
N PHE A 321 -11.76 -16.38 -1.98
CA PHE A 321 -12.10 -15.13 -2.68
C PHE A 321 -13.03 -15.37 -3.88
N ASP A 322 -12.77 -16.40 -4.66
CA ASP A 322 -13.58 -16.78 -5.83
C ASP A 322 -15.08 -16.90 -5.50
N ARG A 323 -15.42 -17.44 -4.33
CA ARG A 323 -16.82 -17.64 -3.91
C ARG A 323 -17.59 -16.34 -3.74
N PHE A 324 -16.92 -15.22 -3.56
CA PHE A 324 -17.54 -13.90 -3.37
C PHE A 324 -17.65 -13.08 -4.66
N VAL A 325 -16.94 -13.44 -5.72
CA VAL A 325 -16.99 -12.75 -7.02
C VAL A 325 -18.42 -12.57 -7.57
N PRO A 326 -19.34 -13.58 -7.48
CA PRO A 326 -20.70 -13.41 -7.90
C PRO A 326 -21.46 -12.27 -7.21
N ARG A 327 -21.11 -11.92 -5.96
CA ARG A 327 -21.74 -10.80 -5.23
C ARG A 327 -21.42 -9.45 -5.91
N ALA A 328 -20.14 -9.24 -6.30
CA ALA A 328 -19.77 -8.04 -7.05
C ALA A 328 -20.48 -7.98 -8.42
N LEU A 329 -20.56 -9.11 -9.12
CA LEU A 329 -21.23 -9.18 -10.42
C LEU A 329 -22.76 -8.93 -10.34
N ALA A 330 -23.39 -9.32 -9.22
CA ALA A 330 -24.82 -9.08 -8.97
C ALA A 330 -25.17 -7.59 -8.88
N LEU A 331 -24.20 -6.74 -8.50
CA LEU A 331 -24.32 -5.28 -8.47
C LEU A 331 -24.27 -4.66 -9.88
N LYS A 332 -23.92 -5.44 -10.90
CA LYS A 332 -23.84 -5.03 -12.32
C LYS A 332 -22.90 -3.81 -12.54
N PRO A 333 -21.64 -3.90 -12.12
CA PRO A 333 -20.68 -2.83 -12.40
C PRO A 333 -20.50 -2.65 -13.92
N ASP A 334 -20.30 -1.41 -14.37
CA ASP A 334 -19.96 -1.12 -15.77
C ASP A 334 -18.56 -1.62 -16.11
N VAL A 335 -17.65 -1.56 -15.12
CA VAL A 335 -16.29 -2.11 -15.21
C VAL A 335 -15.96 -2.85 -13.92
N LEU A 336 -15.48 -4.08 -14.05
CA LEU A 336 -14.94 -4.87 -12.95
C LEU A 336 -13.51 -5.28 -13.29
N VAL A 337 -12.56 -4.88 -12.46
CA VAL A 337 -11.15 -5.29 -12.56
C VAL A 337 -10.83 -6.25 -11.42
N VAL A 338 -10.18 -7.35 -11.75
CA VAL A 338 -9.58 -8.25 -10.76
C VAL A 338 -8.07 -8.25 -10.98
N THR A 339 -7.31 -7.93 -9.94
CA THR A 339 -5.84 -7.78 -10.01
C THR A 339 -5.21 -7.92 -8.63
N GLY A 340 -3.93 -7.67 -8.53
CA GLY A 340 -3.16 -7.44 -7.29
C GLY A 340 -2.28 -6.21 -7.44
N ASP A 341 -1.62 -5.85 -6.38
CA ASP A 341 -0.64 -4.74 -6.31
C ASP A 341 0.79 -5.20 -6.61
N HIS A 342 1.07 -6.47 -6.40
CA HIS A 342 2.34 -7.16 -6.70
C HIS A 342 2.13 -8.67 -6.82
N SER A 343 3.18 -9.39 -7.13
CA SER A 343 3.26 -10.85 -7.01
C SER A 343 4.01 -11.24 -5.74
N THR A 344 3.48 -12.23 -4.99
CA THR A 344 4.12 -12.78 -3.77
C THR A 344 4.13 -14.31 -3.85
N PRO A 345 5.01 -14.89 -4.68
CA PRO A 345 5.09 -16.34 -4.81
C PRO A 345 5.50 -17.03 -3.51
N ALA A 346 4.80 -18.10 -3.14
CA ALA A 346 5.16 -18.93 -1.99
C ALA A 346 6.57 -19.51 -2.09
N LEU A 347 7.03 -19.78 -3.29
CA LEU A 347 8.40 -20.23 -3.58
C LEU A 347 9.46 -19.24 -3.07
N LEU A 348 9.22 -17.92 -3.24
CA LEU A 348 10.18 -16.88 -2.87
C LEU A 348 9.96 -16.35 -1.45
N ARG A 349 8.80 -16.58 -0.85
CA ARG A 349 8.42 -16.08 0.48
C ARG A 349 8.57 -14.55 0.61
N ALA A 350 8.37 -13.85 -0.47
CA ALA A 350 8.58 -12.39 -0.58
C ALA A 350 7.90 -11.86 -1.84
N HIS A 351 7.71 -10.54 -1.88
CA HIS A 351 7.32 -9.86 -3.11
C HIS A 351 8.34 -10.14 -4.22
N SER A 352 7.86 -10.13 -5.45
CA SER A 352 8.71 -10.36 -6.62
C SER A 352 8.42 -9.35 -7.74
N TRP A 353 9.34 -9.28 -8.70
CA TRP A 353 9.28 -8.40 -9.87
C TRP A 353 8.36 -8.90 -10.99
N HIS A 354 7.73 -10.06 -10.80
CA HIS A 354 6.86 -10.65 -11.81
C HIS A 354 5.62 -9.77 -12.05
N PRO A 355 5.19 -9.64 -13.31
CA PRO A 355 3.95 -8.97 -13.62
C PRO A 355 2.75 -9.62 -12.92
N VAL A 356 1.75 -8.83 -12.62
CA VAL A 356 0.59 -9.27 -11.83
C VAL A 356 -0.55 -9.67 -12.76
N PRO A 357 -1.13 -10.86 -12.61
CA PRO A 357 -2.32 -11.27 -13.36
C PRO A 357 -3.44 -10.25 -13.18
N THR A 358 -4.04 -9.86 -14.29
CA THR A 358 -5.07 -8.82 -14.33
C THR A 358 -6.13 -9.17 -15.35
N MET A 359 -7.40 -9.04 -14.98
CA MET A 359 -8.50 -9.08 -15.95
C MET A 359 -9.42 -7.88 -15.78
N MET A 360 -9.95 -7.39 -16.89
CA MET A 360 -10.91 -6.30 -16.95
C MET A 360 -12.17 -6.76 -17.70
N TYR A 361 -13.27 -6.77 -17.00
CA TYR A 361 -14.61 -7.00 -17.54
C TYR A 361 -15.33 -5.67 -17.75
N SER A 362 -15.91 -5.50 -18.92
CA SER A 362 -16.90 -4.45 -19.20
C SER A 362 -17.72 -4.86 -20.42
N ARG A 363 -18.83 -4.17 -20.67
CA ARG A 363 -19.60 -4.32 -21.91
C ARG A 363 -18.76 -4.02 -23.18
N TYR A 364 -17.72 -3.20 -23.03
CA TYR A 364 -16.93 -2.67 -24.16
C TYR A 364 -15.52 -3.26 -24.23
N CYS A 365 -15.15 -4.17 -23.33
CA CYS A 365 -13.86 -4.84 -23.43
C CYS A 365 -13.83 -5.80 -24.63
N ARG A 366 -12.63 -6.00 -25.17
CA ARG A 366 -12.39 -7.06 -26.15
C ARG A 366 -12.06 -8.34 -25.39
N CYS A 367 -13.03 -9.26 -25.37
CA CYS A 367 -12.78 -10.56 -24.78
C CYS A 367 -11.69 -11.29 -25.56
N ASP A 368 -10.88 -12.05 -24.85
CA ASP A 368 -9.87 -12.94 -25.41
C ASP A 368 -10.26 -14.41 -25.27
N ASP A 369 -9.34 -15.31 -25.60
CA ASP A 369 -9.60 -16.75 -25.57
C ASP A 369 -9.35 -17.37 -24.18
N ALA A 370 -9.19 -16.58 -23.13
CA ALA A 370 -8.94 -17.05 -21.77
C ALA A 370 -10.09 -17.93 -21.27
N GLN A 371 -9.78 -19.15 -20.88
CA GLN A 371 -10.75 -20.08 -20.29
C GLN A 371 -10.67 -20.11 -18.76
N GLN A 372 -9.59 -19.55 -18.21
CA GLN A 372 -9.30 -19.52 -16.79
C GLN A 372 -8.61 -18.19 -16.45
N TYR A 373 -8.77 -17.74 -15.22
CA TYR A 373 -7.96 -16.64 -14.68
C TYR A 373 -6.65 -17.21 -14.13
N SER A 374 -5.60 -17.11 -14.91
CA SER A 374 -4.27 -17.68 -14.57
C SER A 374 -3.15 -16.91 -15.24
N GLU A 375 -1.92 -17.08 -14.76
CA GLU A 375 -0.72 -16.47 -15.34
C GLU A 375 -0.56 -16.89 -16.82
N ARG A 376 -0.79 -18.14 -17.14
CA ARG A 376 -0.68 -18.66 -18.53
C ARG A 376 -1.74 -18.05 -19.44
N ALA A 377 -2.95 -17.87 -18.96
CA ALA A 377 -4.00 -17.22 -19.75
C ALA A 377 -3.70 -15.74 -19.92
N CYS A 378 -3.31 -15.03 -18.85
CA CYS A 378 -2.93 -13.62 -18.88
C CYS A 378 -1.75 -13.35 -19.84
N SER A 379 -0.79 -14.29 -19.97
CA SER A 379 0.34 -14.13 -20.90
C SER A 379 -0.05 -14.06 -22.38
N ARG A 380 -1.28 -14.46 -22.73
CA ARG A 380 -1.82 -14.48 -24.10
C ARG A 380 -3.02 -13.56 -24.27
N GLY A 381 -3.46 -12.91 -23.21
CA GLY A 381 -4.69 -12.14 -23.19
C GLY A 381 -4.61 -10.81 -23.92
N ALA A 382 -5.76 -10.29 -24.31
CA ALA A 382 -5.90 -9.09 -25.14
C ALA A 382 -5.49 -7.80 -24.43
N LEU A 383 -5.45 -7.78 -23.08
CA LEU A 383 -4.95 -6.64 -22.32
C LEU A 383 -3.42 -6.48 -22.48
N GLY A 384 -2.69 -7.58 -22.74
CA GLY A 384 -1.24 -7.59 -22.86
C GLY A 384 -0.54 -7.25 -21.54
N ASN A 385 0.67 -6.68 -21.64
CA ASN A 385 1.44 -6.18 -20.49
C ASN A 385 1.31 -4.66 -20.44
N ILE A 386 0.58 -4.14 -19.47
CA ILE A 386 0.39 -2.72 -19.24
C ILE A 386 1.03 -2.29 -17.93
N ARG A 387 1.30 -1.00 -17.78
CA ARG A 387 1.71 -0.48 -16.47
C ARG A 387 0.48 -0.41 -15.57
N ALA A 388 0.66 -0.64 -14.27
CA ALA A 388 -0.45 -0.55 -13.31
C ALA A 388 -1.14 0.82 -13.34
N VAL A 389 -0.39 1.91 -13.57
CA VAL A 389 -0.93 3.28 -13.67
C VAL A 389 -1.90 3.48 -14.84
N ASP A 390 -1.88 2.60 -15.83
CA ASP A 390 -2.77 2.68 -17.00
C ASP A 390 -4.12 1.98 -16.75
N LEU A 391 -4.30 1.28 -15.61
CA LEU A 391 -5.56 0.61 -15.27
C LEU A 391 -6.73 1.58 -15.06
N ILE A 392 -6.54 2.66 -14.31
CA ILE A 392 -7.60 3.65 -14.09
C ILE A 392 -8.03 4.31 -15.41
N PRO A 393 -7.11 4.82 -16.27
CA PRO A 393 -7.50 5.34 -17.58
C PRO A 393 -8.28 4.33 -18.45
N LEU A 394 -7.84 3.07 -18.46
CA LEU A 394 -8.56 2.01 -19.19
C LEU A 394 -9.95 1.73 -18.61
N ALA A 395 -10.08 1.70 -17.28
CA ALA A 395 -11.36 1.53 -16.61
C ALA A 395 -12.30 2.72 -16.91
N LEU A 396 -11.79 3.96 -16.87
CA LEU A 396 -12.56 5.15 -17.25
C LEU A 396 -13.03 5.10 -18.70
N ALA A 397 -12.19 4.68 -19.64
CA ALA A 397 -12.55 4.52 -21.04
C ALA A 397 -13.68 3.49 -21.20
N ASN A 398 -13.56 2.32 -20.57
CA ASN A 398 -14.57 1.26 -20.59
C ASN A 398 -15.86 1.67 -19.86
N ALA A 399 -15.79 2.58 -18.91
CA ALA A 399 -16.94 3.18 -18.24
C ALA A 399 -17.52 4.39 -18.97
N LEU A 400 -17.03 4.73 -20.18
CA LEU A 400 -17.43 5.90 -20.98
C LEU A 400 -17.24 7.23 -20.22
N ARG A 401 -16.18 7.33 -19.44
CA ARG A 401 -15.81 8.50 -18.64
C ARG A 401 -14.66 9.31 -19.24
N LEU A 402 -14.25 9.05 -20.47
CA LEU A 402 -13.22 9.82 -21.17
C LEU A 402 -13.73 10.36 -22.51
N ALA A 403 -13.44 11.65 -22.75
CA ALA A 403 -13.64 12.29 -24.04
C ALA A 403 -12.63 11.78 -25.09
N LYS A 404 -13.00 11.88 -26.35
CA LYS A 404 -12.07 11.68 -27.47
C LYS A 404 -10.95 12.74 -27.41
N PHE A 405 -9.71 12.30 -27.59
CA PHE A 405 -8.58 13.21 -27.77
C PHE A 405 -8.44 13.59 -29.25
N GLY A 406 -8.35 14.89 -29.47
CA GLY A 406 -8.27 15.46 -30.80
C GLY A 406 -9.64 15.64 -31.50
N ALA A 407 -9.60 16.33 -32.62
CA ALA A 407 -10.81 16.68 -33.40
C ALA A 407 -11.45 15.45 -34.10
#